data_c5e42d0fccb572779c5d102bf3bc4891
#
_entry.id   c5e42d0fccb572779c5d102bf3bc4891
#
_cell.length_a   1.000
_cell.length_b   1.000
_cell.length_c   1.000
_cell.angle_alpha   90.00
_cell.angle_beta   90.00
_cell.angle_gamma   90.00
#
_symmetry.space_group_name_H-M   'P 1'
#
loop_
_entity.id
_entity.type
_entity.pdbx_description
1 polymer ?
#
loop_
_entity_poly.entity_id
_entity_poly.type
_entity_poly.pdbx_seq_one_letter_code
_entity_poly.pdbx_strand_id
1 'polypeptide(L)'
;MSFRLAAYAVCIEDRRVLLARHVSPEGGSTWTLPGGRVEHGEDPFDAVIREVAEETGCAAVVDRLLGVDSRVIPAAVARAGVEHHNVGVFYRVRVTGGRPRPEPNGEIAESVWTAIPDVACLRRSSLVDVGLALAQTLPATGHVAPVPVGGLIQH
;
A
#
# COMPACT_ATOMS: atom_id res chain seq x y z
N MET A 1 -5.21 21.52 -5.70
CA MET A 1 -5.10 20.68 -4.51
C MET A 1 -6.02 19.48 -4.66
N SER A 2 -5.53 18.30 -4.37
CA SER A 2 -6.33 17.07 -4.41
C SER A 2 -6.24 16.31 -3.08
N PHE A 3 -7.24 15.47 -2.83
CA PHE A 3 -7.32 14.68 -1.61
C PHE A 3 -7.72 13.25 -1.96
N ARG A 4 -7.13 12.29 -1.27
CA ARG A 4 -7.51 10.89 -1.39
C ARG A 4 -7.51 10.20 -0.04
N LEU A 5 -8.57 9.43 0.23
CA LEU A 5 -8.59 8.42 1.27
C LEU A 5 -8.23 7.09 0.62
N ALA A 6 -7.28 6.38 1.21
CA ALA A 6 -6.82 5.10 0.70
C ALA A 6 -6.74 4.05 1.81
N ALA A 7 -6.78 2.78 1.44
CA ALA A 7 -6.63 1.66 2.35
C ALA A 7 -5.49 0.76 1.84
N TYR A 8 -4.61 0.34 2.75
CA TYR A 8 -3.43 -0.46 2.42
C TYR A 8 -3.37 -1.73 3.25
N ALA A 9 -2.93 -2.81 2.62
CA ALA A 9 -2.80 -4.11 3.24
C ALA A 9 -1.35 -4.40 3.62
N VAL A 10 -1.13 -4.76 4.88
CA VAL A 10 0.14 -5.30 5.34
C VAL A 10 -0.08 -6.80 5.58
N CYS A 11 0.32 -7.61 4.60
CA CYS A 11 0.21 -9.06 4.63
C CYS A 11 1.58 -9.62 4.95
N ILE A 12 1.74 -10.22 6.13
CA ILE A 12 3.01 -10.82 6.56
C ILE A 12 2.77 -12.28 6.90
N GLU A 13 3.50 -13.18 6.24
CA GLU A 13 3.51 -14.62 6.48
C GLU A 13 4.95 -15.12 6.38
N ASP A 14 5.37 -15.98 7.31
CA ASP A 14 6.71 -16.58 7.29
C ASP A 14 7.84 -15.54 7.13
N ARG A 15 7.73 -14.40 7.82
CA ARG A 15 8.68 -13.28 7.76
C ARG A 15 8.81 -12.66 6.36
N ARG A 16 7.77 -12.81 5.53
CA ARG A 16 7.67 -12.19 4.22
C ARG A 16 6.47 -11.27 4.17
N VAL A 17 6.61 -10.19 3.44
CA VAL A 17 5.52 -9.24 3.19
C VAL A 17 5.12 -9.31 1.73
N LEU A 18 3.82 -9.26 1.47
CA LEU A 18 3.30 -9.23 0.10
C LEU A 18 3.44 -7.81 -0.44
N LEU A 19 4.22 -7.65 -1.49
CA LEU A 19 4.42 -6.38 -2.18
C LEU A 19 3.93 -6.47 -3.61
N ALA A 20 3.36 -5.37 -4.09
CA ALA A 20 2.88 -5.22 -5.45
C ALA A 20 3.85 -4.32 -6.23
N ARG A 21 4.22 -4.74 -7.45
CA ARG A 21 5.10 -3.95 -8.31
C ARG A 21 4.26 -3.10 -9.26
N HIS A 22 4.29 -1.81 -9.00
CA HIS A 22 3.64 -0.81 -9.84
C HIS A 22 4.57 -0.43 -11.00
N VAL A 23 4.02 -0.45 -12.21
CA VAL A 23 4.73 -0.04 -13.42
C VAL A 23 4.02 1.17 -14.01
N SER A 24 4.76 2.30 -14.14
CA SER A 24 4.22 3.51 -14.73
C SER A 24 4.17 3.39 -16.26
N PRO A 25 3.34 4.21 -16.95
CA PRO A 25 3.31 4.26 -18.41
C PRO A 25 4.69 4.56 -19.04
N GLU A 26 5.54 5.27 -18.31
CA GLU A 26 6.91 5.60 -18.74
C GLU A 26 7.91 4.46 -18.51
N GLY A 27 7.44 3.32 -17.97
CA GLY A 27 8.26 2.15 -17.73
C GLY A 27 8.97 2.10 -16.38
N GLY A 28 8.76 3.10 -15.52
CA GLY A 28 9.29 3.08 -14.15
C GLY A 28 8.60 2.01 -13.30
N SER A 29 9.36 1.35 -12.41
CA SER A 29 8.88 0.28 -11.56
C SER A 29 9.15 0.59 -10.10
N THR A 30 8.13 0.45 -9.26
CA THR A 30 8.20 0.74 -7.83
C THR A 30 7.37 -0.29 -7.06
N TRP A 31 7.94 -0.85 -6.00
CA TRP A 31 7.23 -1.76 -5.12
C TRP A 31 6.41 -0.97 -4.10
N THR A 32 5.20 -1.44 -3.82
CA THR A 32 4.28 -0.81 -2.88
C THR A 32 3.46 -1.86 -2.13
N LEU A 33 2.71 -1.42 -1.13
CA LEU A 33 1.72 -2.27 -0.48
C LEU A 33 0.51 -2.45 -1.40
N PRO A 34 -0.14 -3.62 -1.40
CA PRO A 34 -1.46 -3.75 -2.03
C PRO A 34 -2.44 -2.75 -1.39
N GLY A 35 -3.22 -2.09 -2.20
CA GLY A 35 -4.18 -1.11 -1.71
C GLY A 35 -4.42 0.01 -2.71
N GLY A 36 -5.28 0.93 -2.32
CA GLY A 36 -5.60 2.07 -3.16
C GLY A 36 -6.78 2.86 -2.63
N ARG A 37 -7.41 3.58 -3.53
CA ARG A 37 -8.48 4.51 -3.21
C ARG A 37 -9.68 3.82 -2.57
N VAL A 38 -10.17 4.40 -1.48
CA VAL A 38 -11.49 4.09 -0.94
C VAL A 38 -12.51 4.82 -1.81
N GLU A 39 -13.47 4.08 -2.35
CA GLU A 39 -14.50 4.66 -3.21
C GLU A 39 -15.58 5.35 -2.40
N HIS A 40 -16.31 6.24 -3.05
CA HIS A 40 -17.42 6.94 -2.39
C HIS A 40 -18.42 5.95 -1.78
N GLY A 41 -18.72 6.11 -0.50
CA GLY A 41 -19.65 5.25 0.20
C GLY A 41 -19.08 3.91 0.66
N GLU A 42 -17.82 3.62 0.33
CA GLU A 42 -17.14 2.39 0.72
C GLU A 42 -16.45 2.56 2.07
N ASP A 43 -16.53 1.54 2.91
CA ASP A 43 -15.75 1.48 4.14
C ASP A 43 -14.29 1.11 3.80
N PRO A 44 -13.28 1.77 4.40
CA PRO A 44 -11.88 1.37 4.21
C PRO A 44 -11.62 -0.11 4.46
N PHE A 45 -12.33 -0.71 5.41
CA PHE A 45 -12.27 -2.14 5.70
C PHE A 45 -12.61 -2.99 4.46
N ASP A 46 -13.66 -2.62 3.72
CA ASP A 46 -14.06 -3.32 2.51
C ASP A 46 -13.14 -2.98 1.33
N ALA A 47 -12.68 -1.73 1.27
CA ALA A 47 -11.78 -1.27 0.22
C ALA A 47 -10.47 -2.06 0.19
N VAL A 48 -9.87 -2.33 1.35
CA VAL A 48 -8.60 -3.06 1.39
C VAL A 48 -8.76 -4.48 0.87
N ILE A 49 -9.86 -5.15 1.18
CA ILE A 49 -10.15 -6.50 0.71
C ILE A 49 -10.34 -6.51 -0.81
N ARG A 50 -11.10 -5.53 -1.32
CA ARG A 50 -11.33 -5.37 -2.77
C ARG A 50 -10.02 -5.10 -3.51
N GLU A 51 -9.21 -4.19 -3.00
CA GLU A 51 -7.93 -3.82 -3.64
C GLU A 51 -6.95 -5.00 -3.66
N VAL A 52 -6.86 -5.77 -2.58
CA VAL A 52 -6.03 -6.98 -2.56
C VAL A 52 -6.48 -7.95 -3.65
N ALA A 53 -7.79 -8.18 -3.80
CA ALA A 53 -8.31 -9.07 -4.82
C ALA A 53 -8.02 -8.55 -6.24
N GLU A 54 -8.24 -7.27 -6.49
CA GLU A 54 -8.01 -6.66 -7.79
C GLU A 54 -6.53 -6.66 -8.18
N GLU A 55 -5.66 -6.22 -7.28
CA GLU A 55 -4.25 -6.03 -7.57
C GLU A 55 -3.45 -7.32 -7.54
N THR A 56 -3.74 -8.22 -6.60
CA THR A 56 -2.94 -9.42 -6.38
C THR A 56 -3.61 -10.72 -6.83
N GLY A 57 -4.93 -10.74 -6.96
CA GLY A 57 -5.68 -11.95 -7.25
C GLY A 57 -5.96 -12.81 -6.02
N CYS A 58 -5.61 -12.35 -4.84
CA CYS A 58 -5.78 -13.11 -3.61
C CYS A 58 -7.07 -12.75 -2.88
N ALA A 59 -7.73 -13.75 -2.30
CA ALA A 59 -8.77 -13.54 -1.31
C ALA A 59 -8.11 -13.27 0.05
N ALA A 60 -8.69 -12.37 0.84
CA ALA A 60 -8.09 -11.96 2.09
C ALA A 60 -9.13 -11.56 3.13
N VAL A 61 -8.72 -11.61 4.39
CA VAL A 61 -9.50 -11.12 5.52
C VAL A 61 -8.66 -10.13 6.32
N VAL A 62 -9.33 -9.17 6.95
CA VAL A 62 -8.68 -8.21 7.84
C VAL A 62 -8.57 -8.82 9.23
N ASP A 63 -7.36 -8.86 9.76
CA ASP A 63 -7.11 -9.35 11.13
C ASP A 63 -7.19 -8.21 12.15
N ARG A 64 -6.67 -7.02 11.81
CA ARG A 64 -6.74 -5.86 12.71
C ARG A 64 -6.44 -4.55 11.98
N LEU A 65 -6.92 -3.46 12.55
CA LEU A 65 -6.51 -2.12 12.19
C LEU A 65 -5.10 -1.87 12.75
N LEU A 66 -4.19 -1.39 11.90
CA LEU A 66 -2.82 -1.04 12.31
C LEU A 66 -2.69 0.45 12.64
N GLY A 67 -3.21 1.32 11.79
CA GLY A 67 -3.10 2.74 12.01
C GLY A 67 -3.41 3.58 10.78
N VAL A 68 -3.11 4.87 10.91
CA VAL A 68 -3.39 5.88 9.89
C VAL A 68 -2.13 6.67 9.62
N ASP A 69 -1.84 6.92 8.35
CA ASP A 69 -0.77 7.81 7.90
C ASP A 69 -1.38 8.92 7.06
N SER A 70 -1.00 10.15 7.35
CA SER A 70 -1.42 11.32 6.59
C SER A 70 -0.19 12.03 6.05
N ARG A 71 -0.17 12.26 4.73
CA ARG A 71 0.95 12.95 4.09
C ARG A 71 0.46 13.91 3.04
N VAL A 72 1.19 15.02 2.93
CA VAL A 72 0.97 16.00 1.86
C VAL A 72 2.14 15.89 0.89
N ILE A 73 1.81 15.68 -0.38
CA ILE A 73 2.78 15.56 -1.46
C ILE A 73 2.82 16.91 -2.18
N PRO A 74 3.98 17.61 -2.16
CA PRO A 74 4.08 18.91 -2.80
C PRO A 74 3.81 18.84 -4.31
N ALA A 75 3.25 19.92 -4.87
CA ALA A 75 2.93 20.01 -6.29
C ALA A 75 4.13 19.66 -7.19
N ALA A 76 5.34 20.06 -6.77
CA ALA A 76 6.56 19.84 -7.56
C ALA A 76 6.87 18.37 -7.80
N VAL A 77 6.44 17.48 -6.91
CA VAL A 77 6.70 16.02 -7.00
C VAL A 77 5.44 15.20 -7.15
N ALA A 78 4.27 15.81 -7.06
CA ALA A 78 3.00 15.11 -7.25
C ALA A 78 2.79 14.78 -8.74
N ARG A 79 2.23 13.59 -9.00
CA ARG A 79 2.02 13.09 -10.36
C ARG A 79 1.21 14.04 -11.24
N ALA A 80 0.16 14.66 -10.69
CA ALA A 80 -0.70 15.59 -11.44
C ALA A 80 -0.22 17.04 -11.42
N GLY A 81 0.93 17.34 -10.80
CA GLY A 81 1.47 18.68 -10.72
C GLY A 81 0.72 19.63 -9.78
N VAL A 82 -0.17 19.08 -8.93
CA VAL A 82 -0.87 19.83 -7.89
C VAL A 82 -0.62 19.16 -6.53
N GLU A 83 -0.67 19.95 -5.47
CA GLU A 83 -0.52 19.41 -4.12
C GLU A 83 -1.54 18.30 -3.88
N HIS A 84 -1.10 17.19 -3.32
CA HIS A 84 -1.93 16.03 -3.07
C HIS A 84 -1.85 15.61 -1.61
N HIS A 85 -3.00 15.52 -0.95
CA HIS A 85 -3.11 15.04 0.43
C HIS A 85 -3.64 13.60 0.41
N ASN A 86 -2.82 12.66 0.87
CA ASN A 86 -3.18 11.24 0.96
C ASN A 86 -3.31 10.82 2.42
N VAL A 87 -4.49 10.33 2.80
CA VAL A 87 -4.73 9.71 4.10
C VAL A 87 -4.92 8.23 3.88
N GLY A 88 -4.02 7.43 4.44
CA GLY A 88 -4.03 5.98 4.33
C GLY A 88 -4.45 5.31 5.62
N VAL A 89 -5.36 4.36 5.53
CA VAL A 89 -5.74 3.46 6.62
C VAL A 89 -5.05 2.13 6.37
N PHE A 90 -4.23 1.69 7.33
CA PHE A 90 -3.41 0.48 7.20
C PHE A 90 -4.02 -0.64 8.02
N TYR A 91 -4.22 -1.79 7.37
CA TYR A 91 -4.76 -3.00 8.01
C TYR A 91 -3.76 -4.14 7.94
N ARG A 92 -3.70 -4.94 9.01
CA ARG A 92 -3.07 -6.26 8.95
C ARG A 92 -4.06 -7.19 8.26
N VAL A 93 -3.61 -7.78 7.16
CA VAL A 93 -4.46 -8.59 6.29
C VAL A 93 -3.83 -9.98 6.15
N ARG A 94 -4.68 -11.01 6.18
CA ARG A 94 -4.26 -12.39 5.98
C ARG A 94 -4.85 -12.91 4.68
N VAL A 95 -4.00 -13.47 3.84
CA VAL A 95 -4.42 -14.11 2.59
C VAL A 95 -5.08 -15.47 2.93
N THR A 96 -6.29 -15.68 2.42
CA THR A 96 -7.07 -16.89 2.67
C THR A 96 -7.23 -17.79 1.45
N GLY A 97 -6.91 -17.29 0.25
CA GLY A 97 -7.02 -18.07 -0.98
C GLY A 97 -6.45 -17.35 -2.17
N GLY A 98 -6.39 -18.06 -3.29
CA GLY A 98 -5.83 -17.54 -4.53
C GLY A 98 -4.31 -17.56 -4.56
N ARG A 99 -3.77 -17.13 -5.68
CA ARG A 99 -2.33 -16.98 -5.90
C ARG A 99 -2.06 -15.62 -6.50
N PRO A 100 -0.94 -14.98 -6.13
CA PRO A 100 -0.55 -13.72 -6.77
C PRO A 100 -0.50 -13.87 -8.29
N ARG A 101 -1.11 -12.90 -8.99
CA ARG A 101 -1.11 -12.83 -10.45
C ARG A 101 -1.01 -11.38 -10.87
N PRO A 102 -0.59 -11.07 -12.12
CA PRO A 102 -0.65 -9.70 -12.65
C PRO A 102 -2.06 -9.13 -12.59
N GLU A 103 -2.18 -7.84 -12.35
CA GLU A 103 -3.47 -7.17 -12.37
C GLU A 103 -3.97 -7.05 -13.82
N PRO A 104 -5.17 -7.59 -14.15
CA PRO A 104 -5.73 -7.44 -15.48
C PRO A 104 -6.05 -5.97 -15.76
N ASN A 105 -5.55 -5.42 -16.87
CA ASN A 105 -5.81 -4.04 -17.32
C ASN A 105 -5.41 -2.97 -16.30
N GLY A 106 -4.50 -3.29 -15.36
CA GLY A 106 -4.03 -2.39 -14.32
C GLY A 106 -2.53 -2.14 -14.38
N GLU A 107 -2.04 -1.38 -13.42
CA GLU A 107 -0.62 -0.98 -13.35
C GLU A 107 0.21 -1.91 -12.46
N ILE A 108 -0.38 -2.91 -11.81
CA ILE A 108 0.36 -3.87 -10.98
C ILE A 108 0.80 -5.04 -11.86
N ALA A 109 2.10 -5.08 -12.15
CA ALA A 109 2.66 -6.09 -13.04
C ALA A 109 2.85 -7.44 -12.35
N GLU A 110 3.09 -7.46 -11.05
CA GLU A 110 3.21 -8.68 -10.25
C GLU A 110 3.07 -8.37 -8.76
N SER A 111 2.80 -9.39 -7.98
CA SER A 111 2.82 -9.31 -6.52
C SER A 111 3.65 -10.46 -5.98
N VAL A 112 4.57 -10.18 -5.07
CA VAL A 112 5.59 -11.13 -4.61
C VAL A 112 5.71 -11.09 -3.09
N TRP A 113 5.75 -12.28 -2.49
CA TRP A 113 6.11 -12.43 -1.09
C TRP A 113 7.62 -12.17 -0.95
N THR A 114 7.97 -11.08 -0.28
CA THR A 114 9.33 -10.59 -0.17
C THR A 114 9.82 -10.74 1.26
N ALA A 115 10.99 -11.35 1.46
CA ALA A 115 11.60 -11.43 2.79
C ALA A 115 11.79 -10.03 3.36
N ILE A 116 11.33 -9.80 4.58
CA ILE A 116 11.35 -8.46 5.19
C ILE A 116 12.76 -7.84 5.19
N PRO A 117 13.85 -8.58 5.50
CA PRO A 117 15.20 -7.98 5.40
C PRO A 117 15.58 -7.49 4.00
N ASP A 118 14.98 -8.05 2.95
CA ASP A 118 15.31 -7.69 1.57
C ASP A 118 14.56 -6.44 1.10
N VAL A 119 13.56 -5.98 1.83
CA VAL A 119 12.76 -4.80 1.48
C VAL A 119 13.63 -3.55 1.37
N ALA A 120 14.65 -3.42 2.22
CA ALA A 120 15.55 -2.28 2.21
C ALA A 120 16.33 -2.12 0.90
N CYS A 121 16.46 -3.19 0.11
CA CYS A 121 17.18 -3.19 -1.18
C CYS A 121 16.27 -2.80 -2.36
N LEU A 122 14.96 -2.65 -2.13
CA LEU A 122 14.01 -2.39 -3.20
C LEU A 122 13.80 -0.90 -3.43
N ARG A 123 13.59 -0.54 -4.70
CA ARG A 123 12.97 0.75 -5.04
C ARG A 123 11.50 0.65 -4.67
N ARG A 124 11.09 1.37 -3.63
CA ARG A 124 9.78 1.21 -3.03
C ARG A 124 9.14 2.53 -2.64
N SER A 125 7.81 2.50 -2.56
CA SER A 125 7.04 3.56 -1.93
C SER A 125 7.34 3.62 -0.44
N SER A 126 7.41 4.81 0.11
CA SER A 126 7.54 5.03 1.56
C SER A 126 6.36 4.48 2.37
N LEU A 127 5.21 4.19 1.71
CA LEU A 127 4.09 3.51 2.35
C LEU A 127 4.46 2.12 2.87
N VAL A 128 5.40 1.43 2.21
CA VAL A 128 5.90 0.12 2.65
C VAL A 128 6.57 0.26 4.03
N ASP A 129 7.40 1.28 4.19
CA ASP A 129 8.10 1.53 5.46
C ASP A 129 7.12 1.89 6.58
N VAL A 130 6.10 2.70 6.28
CA VAL A 130 5.04 3.03 7.25
C VAL A 130 4.28 1.77 7.66
N GLY A 131 3.85 0.97 6.68
CA GLY A 131 3.10 -0.27 6.96
C GLY A 131 3.88 -1.26 7.80
N LEU A 132 5.15 -1.48 7.49
CA LEU A 132 6.03 -2.36 8.27
C LEU A 132 6.26 -1.83 9.68
N ALA A 133 6.49 -0.52 9.84
CA ALA A 133 6.65 0.09 11.16
C ALA A 133 5.40 -0.10 12.02
N LEU A 134 4.21 0.14 11.46
CA LEU A 134 2.94 -0.08 12.15
C LEU A 134 2.75 -1.54 12.56
N ALA A 135 3.05 -2.48 11.66
CA ALA A 135 2.90 -3.90 11.94
C ALA A 135 3.88 -4.42 12.99
N GLN A 136 5.10 -3.90 13.01
CA GLN A 136 6.17 -4.35 13.92
C GLN A 136 6.02 -3.75 15.32
N THR A 137 5.55 -2.50 15.43
CA THR A 137 5.49 -1.79 16.72
C THR A 137 4.09 -1.79 17.35
N LEU A 138 3.04 -1.97 16.55
CA LEU A 138 1.64 -1.99 17.00
C LEU A 138 1.32 -0.84 17.97
N PRO A 139 1.56 0.41 17.59
CA PRO A 139 1.32 1.53 18.49
C PRO A 139 -0.16 1.66 18.83
N ALA A 140 -0.48 1.90 20.12
CA ALA A 140 -1.86 2.04 20.56
C ALA A 140 -2.58 3.22 19.89
N THR A 141 -1.84 4.25 19.50
CA THR A 141 -2.38 5.42 18.80
C THR A 141 -2.61 5.18 17.31
N GLY A 142 -2.07 4.08 16.75
CA GLY A 142 -2.10 3.85 15.30
C GLY A 142 -1.23 4.84 14.53
N HIS A 143 -0.23 5.44 15.19
CA HIS A 143 0.64 6.46 14.61
C HIS A 143 2.10 6.07 14.78
N VAL A 144 2.89 6.24 13.71
CA VAL A 144 4.36 6.07 13.72
C VAL A 144 5.02 7.37 13.31
N ALA A 145 6.30 7.51 13.64
CA ALA A 145 7.07 8.68 13.23
C ALA A 145 6.99 8.86 11.70
N PRO A 146 6.88 10.10 11.21
CA PRO A 146 6.79 10.37 9.78
C PRO A 146 7.96 9.76 9.00
N VAL A 147 7.64 9.12 7.88
CA VAL A 147 8.62 8.62 6.92
C VAL A 147 8.64 9.60 5.75
N PRO A 148 9.82 10.04 5.29
CA PRO A 148 9.90 10.94 4.14
C PRO A 148 9.18 10.37 2.92
N VAL A 149 8.42 11.19 2.22
CA VAL A 149 7.73 10.79 1.00
C VAL A 149 8.75 10.41 -0.06
N GLY A 150 8.60 9.24 -0.66
CA GLY A 150 9.50 8.74 -1.69
C GLY A 150 8.93 7.56 -2.45
N GLY A 151 9.57 7.23 -3.56
CA GLY A 151 9.16 6.12 -4.43
C GLY A 151 7.88 6.44 -5.19
N LEU A 152 6.88 5.55 -5.08
CA LEU A 152 5.57 5.79 -5.66
C LEU A 152 4.86 6.87 -4.82
N ILE A 153 4.67 8.03 -5.42
CA ILE A 153 4.20 9.20 -4.71
C ILE A 153 2.68 9.32 -4.78
N GLN A 154 2.12 8.93 -5.91
CA GLN A 154 0.68 9.01 -6.15
C GLN A 154 0.25 7.81 -7.01
N HIS A 155 -0.81 7.17 -6.64
CA HIS A 155 -1.36 6.01 -7.35
C HIS A 155 -2.88 5.94 -7.28
#